data_d6e89de081f86d8242e99c9760256922
#
_entry.id   d6e89de081f86d8242e99c9760256922
#
_cell.length_a   1.000
_cell.length_b   1.000
_cell.length_c   1.000
_cell.angle_alpha   90.00
_cell.angle_beta   90.00
_cell.angle_gamma   90.00
#
_symmetry.space_group_name_H-M   'P 1'
#
loop_
_entity.id
_entity.type
_entity.pdbx_description
1 polymer ?
#
loop_
_entity_poly.entity_id
_entity_poly.type
_entity_poly.pdbx_seq_one_letter_code
_entity_poly.pdbx_strand_id
1 'polypeptide(L)'
;MKLRYIEIEQPIGTFYLTSMPATALYDVVEVRPHGEDEPEGVQRELSEKRANDIRDFCSDTDAVFPTPIVISIKPNIPYNIDIENQIITLPDNIKVGEVIDGQHRLWGINRSQFKNSFELPVVLMFNLTLQEKAYVFSIVNKTQTKVNKSLIYNLFGLTTDRSPYKTAHEIARACNQNETSPFYRRLKMLGKKSPDQTVATLSQGMFVKQLVELISKKPDDDARRWKRGEKLVDTQSLPLRKFYISEQDNVIMKIIENCFTALKNIFPAEWSRPDNNILWKTTGFCGVMIALNNIIGKGIAEKKLTIEFFMTIFSRFKADIEEKDIQLTSRDFPGGGGQNQKRLASLICDSANTIYSPTSGMQEYKDFKSFISDITSVMDDEEKYELGKALNGESDMLHFFTSEDNEERNIRTVIYLLGNCFINLPIDKVASSVHWYEDNYLDGLDADSWYTFKVEMEKDE
;
A
#
# COMPACT_ATOMS: atom_id res chain seq x y z
N MET A 1 -15.74 2.95 40.92
CA MET A 1 -16.62 2.81 39.74
C MET A 1 -17.58 1.66 39.90
N LYS A 2 -18.84 1.78 39.44
CA LYS A 2 -19.84 0.73 39.48
C LYS A 2 -20.13 0.26 38.04
N LEU A 3 -20.01 -1.03 37.81
CA LEU A 3 -20.15 -1.63 36.48
C LEU A 3 -21.26 -2.67 36.50
N ARG A 4 -22.24 -2.55 35.61
CA ARG A 4 -23.19 -3.63 35.37
C ARG A 4 -22.50 -4.75 34.64
N TYR A 5 -22.81 -6.00 34.97
CA TYR A 5 -22.13 -7.14 34.38
C TYR A 5 -23.10 -8.25 33.93
N ILE A 6 -22.58 -9.10 33.08
CA ILE A 6 -23.13 -10.41 32.77
C ILE A 6 -22.10 -11.42 33.22
N GLU A 7 -22.52 -12.37 34.07
CA GLU A 7 -21.66 -13.46 34.53
C GLU A 7 -21.59 -14.57 33.48
N ILE A 8 -20.39 -15.10 33.25
CA ILE A 8 -20.12 -16.15 32.30
C ILE A 8 -19.25 -17.21 32.95
N GLU A 9 -19.76 -18.43 32.99
CA GLU A 9 -19.04 -19.59 33.54
C GLU A 9 -18.39 -20.41 32.43
N GLN A 10 -17.13 -20.74 32.59
CA GLN A 10 -16.36 -21.62 31.71
C GLN A 10 -15.44 -22.53 32.51
N PRO A 11 -14.86 -23.60 31.93
CA PRO A 11 -13.96 -24.52 32.63
C PRO A 11 -12.77 -23.85 33.36
N ILE A 12 -12.30 -22.68 32.85
CA ILE A 12 -11.24 -21.91 33.50
C ILE A 12 -11.71 -21.12 34.71
N GLY A 13 -13.01 -20.96 34.88
CA GLY A 13 -13.63 -20.21 35.96
C GLY A 13 -14.64 -19.20 35.47
N THR A 14 -15.12 -18.39 36.43
CA THR A 14 -16.09 -17.32 36.17
C THR A 14 -15.41 -16.04 35.74
N PHE A 15 -15.95 -15.40 34.72
CA PHE A 15 -15.56 -14.05 34.29
C PHE A 15 -16.79 -13.18 34.00
N TYR A 16 -16.58 -11.89 33.91
CA TYR A 16 -17.66 -10.91 33.85
C TYR A 16 -17.55 -10.04 32.62
N LEU A 17 -18.60 -9.97 31.84
CA LEU A 17 -18.69 -9.08 30.67
C LEU A 17 -19.39 -7.78 31.13
N THR A 18 -18.77 -6.66 30.80
CA THR A 18 -19.27 -5.31 31.04
C THR A 18 -18.97 -4.37 29.91
N SER A 19 -19.43 -3.12 29.99
CA SER A 19 -19.01 -2.04 29.09
C SER A 19 -18.37 -0.90 29.88
N MET A 20 -17.40 -0.21 29.24
CA MET A 20 -16.74 0.95 29.84
C MET A 20 -16.38 1.97 28.73
N PRO A 21 -16.50 3.29 29.03
CA PRO A 21 -15.90 4.31 28.19
C PRO A 21 -14.40 4.06 28.03
N ALA A 22 -13.88 4.17 26.80
CA ALA A 22 -12.48 3.87 26.51
C ALA A 22 -11.49 4.69 27.35
N THR A 23 -11.82 5.95 27.63
CA THR A 23 -11.01 6.82 28.47
C THR A 23 -10.96 6.34 29.93
N ALA A 24 -12.12 6.03 30.50
CA ALA A 24 -12.19 5.52 31.88
C ALA A 24 -11.44 4.18 32.01
N LEU A 25 -11.56 3.31 31.01
CA LEU A 25 -10.83 2.05 30.98
C LEU A 25 -9.31 2.29 30.90
N TYR A 26 -8.85 3.19 30.04
CA TYR A 26 -7.42 3.51 29.90
C TYR A 26 -6.81 4.02 31.23
N ASP A 27 -7.58 4.80 31.99
CA ASP A 27 -7.11 5.37 33.27
C ASP A 27 -6.95 4.33 34.37
N VAL A 28 -7.69 3.23 34.33
CA VAL A 28 -7.72 2.22 35.40
C VAL A 28 -6.99 0.92 35.08
N VAL A 29 -6.44 0.76 33.88
CA VAL A 29 -5.67 -0.44 33.52
C VAL A 29 -4.23 -0.10 33.16
N GLU A 30 -3.36 -1.11 33.21
CA GLU A 30 -1.98 -1.03 32.76
C GLU A 30 -1.69 -2.09 31.70
N VAL A 31 -0.66 -1.84 30.92
CA VAL A 31 -0.10 -2.80 29.96
C VAL A 31 1.28 -3.19 30.47
N ARG A 32 1.52 -4.51 30.67
CA ARG A 32 2.81 -5.04 31.11
C ARG A 32 3.40 -5.93 30.02
N PRO A 33 4.28 -5.39 29.16
CA PRO A 33 4.99 -6.17 28.14
C PRO A 33 5.89 -7.21 28.80
N HIS A 34 6.00 -8.39 28.19
CA HIS A 34 6.98 -9.38 28.60
C HIS A 34 8.37 -8.97 28.12
N GLY A 35 9.36 -8.95 29.01
CA GLY A 35 10.74 -8.60 28.72
C GLY A 35 11.68 -8.99 29.86
N GLU A 36 12.98 -8.74 29.68
CA GLU A 36 13.99 -9.02 30.72
C GLU A 36 13.74 -8.23 32.01
N ASP A 37 13.24 -6.98 31.87
CA ASP A 37 12.91 -6.10 33.00
C ASP A 37 11.52 -6.39 33.61
N GLU A 38 10.64 -7.09 32.88
CA GLU A 38 9.28 -7.44 33.26
C GLU A 38 8.95 -8.90 32.94
N PRO A 39 9.58 -9.87 33.64
CA PRO A 39 9.40 -11.30 33.37
C PRO A 39 7.97 -11.80 33.64
N GLU A 40 7.22 -11.11 34.48
CA GLU A 40 5.81 -11.40 34.78
C GLU A 40 4.82 -10.79 33.77
N GLY A 41 5.30 -9.94 32.85
CA GLY A 41 4.49 -9.43 31.76
C GLY A 41 4.10 -10.56 30.80
N VAL A 42 2.86 -10.55 30.33
CA VAL A 42 2.36 -11.58 29.39
C VAL A 42 2.16 -11.03 27.97
N GLN A 43 2.36 -9.74 27.76
CA GLN A 43 2.05 -9.07 26.51
C GLN A 43 3.28 -8.83 25.64
N ARG A 44 3.04 -8.54 24.36
CA ARG A 44 4.06 -8.06 23.44
C ARG A 44 4.28 -6.56 23.63
N GLU A 45 5.45 -6.07 23.24
CA GLU A 45 5.70 -4.63 23.14
C GLU A 45 4.60 -3.93 22.33
N LEU A 46 4.28 -2.71 22.74
CA LEU A 46 3.33 -1.88 22.01
C LEU A 46 3.90 -1.45 20.67
N SER A 47 3.19 -1.78 19.61
CA SER A 47 3.53 -1.33 18.27
C SER A 47 2.95 0.05 18.00
N GLU A 48 3.81 1.06 17.90
CA GLU A 48 3.43 2.44 17.54
C GLU A 48 2.64 2.48 16.24
N LYS A 49 3.09 1.73 15.23
CA LYS A 49 2.38 1.64 13.96
C LYS A 49 0.93 1.19 14.14
N ARG A 50 0.69 0.09 14.87
CA ARG A 50 -0.67 -0.42 15.12
C ARG A 50 -1.53 0.56 15.90
N ALA A 51 -0.94 1.25 16.89
CA ALA A 51 -1.67 2.27 17.66
C ALA A 51 -2.06 3.47 16.76
N ASN A 52 -1.19 3.89 15.86
CA ASN A 52 -1.48 4.95 14.91
C ASN A 52 -2.55 4.52 13.88
N ASP A 53 -2.47 3.30 13.35
CA ASP A 53 -3.49 2.76 12.44
C ASP A 53 -4.89 2.77 13.11
N ILE A 54 -4.96 2.40 14.40
CA ILE A 54 -6.22 2.42 15.17
C ILE A 54 -6.68 3.86 15.45
N ARG A 55 -5.77 4.75 15.83
CA ARG A 55 -6.08 6.18 16.00
C ARG A 55 -6.74 6.75 14.75
N ASP A 56 -6.16 6.45 13.59
CA ASP A 56 -6.66 6.95 12.31
C ASP A 56 -8.02 6.32 11.97
N PHE A 57 -8.20 5.03 12.24
CA PHE A 57 -9.49 4.34 12.09
C PHE A 57 -10.59 4.97 12.95
N CYS A 58 -10.29 5.45 14.16
CA CYS A 58 -11.28 6.13 15.01
C CYS A 58 -11.90 7.39 14.36
N SER A 59 -11.30 7.91 13.30
CA SER A 59 -11.85 9.05 12.55
C SER A 59 -12.94 8.65 11.54
N ASP A 60 -13.14 7.36 11.31
CA ASP A 60 -14.18 6.87 10.41
C ASP A 60 -15.56 7.02 11.05
N THR A 61 -16.55 7.41 10.27
CA THR A 61 -17.92 7.61 10.75
C THR A 61 -18.62 6.33 11.21
N ASP A 62 -18.08 5.19 10.79
CA ASP A 62 -18.55 3.83 11.12
C ASP A 62 -17.50 3.01 11.87
N ALA A 63 -16.53 3.68 12.49
CA ALA A 63 -15.52 3.01 13.32
C ALA A 63 -16.19 2.20 14.44
N VAL A 64 -15.85 0.92 14.55
CA VAL A 64 -16.45 -0.01 15.51
C VAL A 64 -15.41 -0.95 16.10
N PHE A 65 -15.51 -1.21 17.40
CA PHE A 65 -14.68 -2.16 18.15
C PHE A 65 -15.57 -3.20 18.86
N PRO A 66 -16.09 -4.21 18.14
CA PRO A 66 -17.08 -5.15 18.69
C PRO A 66 -16.45 -6.25 19.56
N THR A 67 -15.15 -6.40 19.55
CA THR A 67 -14.45 -7.42 20.36
C THR A 67 -14.01 -6.86 21.71
N PRO A 68 -14.16 -7.62 22.83
CA PRO A 68 -13.86 -7.11 24.14
C PRO A 68 -12.36 -6.86 24.38
N ILE A 69 -12.09 -5.92 25.27
CA ILE A 69 -10.78 -5.80 25.93
C ILE A 69 -10.77 -6.80 27.08
N VAL A 70 -9.78 -7.65 27.17
CA VAL A 70 -9.67 -8.67 28.24
C VAL A 70 -8.71 -8.17 29.31
N ILE A 71 -9.18 -8.17 30.57
CA ILE A 71 -8.47 -7.60 31.71
C ILE A 71 -8.41 -8.63 32.86
N SER A 72 -7.22 -8.79 33.40
CA SER A 72 -7.04 -9.45 34.71
C SER A 72 -7.02 -8.42 35.80
N ILE A 73 -7.97 -8.51 36.74
CA ILE A 73 -7.98 -7.68 37.96
C ILE A 73 -6.84 -8.14 38.89
N LYS A 74 -6.09 -7.18 39.44
CA LYS A 74 -4.98 -7.46 40.34
C LYS A 74 -5.47 -8.07 41.65
N PRO A 75 -4.77 -9.05 42.22
CA PRO A 75 -5.23 -9.74 43.44
C PRO A 75 -5.46 -8.83 44.63
N ASN A 76 -4.70 -7.75 44.75
CA ASN A 76 -4.75 -6.84 45.91
C ASN A 76 -5.77 -5.70 45.79
N ILE A 77 -6.57 -5.71 44.72
CA ILE A 77 -7.60 -4.69 44.52
C ILE A 77 -8.86 -5.10 45.25
N PRO A 78 -9.37 -4.27 46.19
CA PRO A 78 -10.65 -4.54 46.81
C PRO A 78 -11.78 -4.40 45.79
N TYR A 79 -12.66 -5.36 45.76
CA TYR A 79 -13.86 -5.33 44.92
C TYR A 79 -15.07 -5.87 45.68
N ASN A 80 -16.25 -5.50 45.22
CA ASN A 80 -17.50 -6.05 45.72
C ASN A 80 -18.37 -6.45 44.51
N ILE A 81 -18.94 -7.64 44.57
CA ILE A 81 -19.88 -8.16 43.56
C ILE A 81 -21.26 -8.24 44.20
N ASP A 82 -22.15 -7.36 43.82
CA ASP A 82 -23.57 -7.36 44.17
C ASP A 82 -24.31 -8.25 43.16
N ILE A 83 -24.59 -9.47 43.56
CA ILE A 83 -25.23 -10.49 42.71
C ILE A 83 -26.69 -10.11 42.44
N GLU A 84 -27.40 -9.54 43.39
CA GLU A 84 -28.82 -9.19 43.24
C GLU A 84 -29.02 -8.09 42.17
N ASN A 85 -28.15 -7.08 42.16
CA ASN A 85 -28.21 -5.97 41.24
C ASN A 85 -27.30 -6.13 40.01
N GLN A 86 -26.52 -7.20 39.95
CA GLN A 86 -25.53 -7.45 38.88
C GLN A 86 -24.54 -6.29 38.72
N ILE A 87 -23.99 -5.80 39.86
CA ILE A 87 -23.05 -4.69 39.91
C ILE A 87 -21.71 -5.13 40.51
N ILE A 88 -20.63 -4.91 39.77
CA ILE A 88 -19.27 -4.96 40.28
C ILE A 88 -18.84 -3.56 40.69
N THR A 89 -18.36 -3.41 41.90
CA THR A 89 -17.78 -2.16 42.38
C THR A 89 -16.27 -2.31 42.51
N LEU A 90 -15.54 -1.44 41.80
CA LEU A 90 -14.07 -1.34 41.81
C LEU A 90 -13.66 0.05 42.27
N PRO A 91 -12.44 0.22 42.83
CA PRO A 91 -11.92 1.53 43.17
C PRO A 91 -11.78 2.44 41.95
N ASP A 92 -11.85 3.75 42.19
CA ASP A 92 -11.56 4.77 41.20
C ASP A 92 -10.12 5.26 41.34
N ASN A 93 -9.59 5.83 40.24
CA ASN A 93 -8.30 6.55 40.19
C ASN A 93 -7.05 5.73 40.55
N ILE A 94 -7.12 4.41 40.47
CA ILE A 94 -5.96 3.51 40.58
C ILE A 94 -5.95 2.47 39.46
N LYS A 95 -4.78 1.90 39.19
CA LYS A 95 -4.66 0.80 38.25
C LYS A 95 -5.19 -0.51 38.82
N VAL A 96 -6.43 -0.84 38.48
CA VAL A 96 -7.14 -2.00 39.03
C VAL A 96 -6.77 -3.32 38.32
N GLY A 97 -6.29 -3.25 37.11
CA GLY A 97 -6.03 -4.47 36.34
C GLY A 97 -4.98 -4.31 35.25
N GLU A 98 -4.61 -5.44 34.70
CA GLU A 98 -3.68 -5.59 33.58
C GLU A 98 -4.46 -6.01 32.34
N VAL A 99 -4.19 -5.36 31.21
CA VAL A 99 -4.78 -5.78 29.92
C VAL A 99 -4.16 -7.10 29.50
N ILE A 100 -4.93 -8.13 29.20
CA ILE A 100 -4.47 -9.39 28.59
C ILE A 100 -4.59 -9.31 27.07
N ASP A 101 -5.70 -8.79 26.52
CA ASP A 101 -5.87 -8.53 25.09
C ASP A 101 -6.51 -7.18 24.84
N GLY A 102 -6.17 -6.58 23.70
CA GLY A 102 -6.74 -5.31 23.25
C GLY A 102 -5.89 -4.08 23.55
N GLN A 103 -4.66 -4.23 24.03
CA GLN A 103 -3.74 -3.14 24.36
C GLN A 103 -3.60 -2.10 23.23
N HIS A 104 -3.36 -2.53 21.98
CA HIS A 104 -3.20 -1.62 20.86
C HIS A 104 -4.49 -0.86 20.55
N ARG A 105 -5.67 -1.51 20.70
CA ARG A 105 -6.98 -0.87 20.54
C ARG A 105 -7.16 0.24 21.56
N LEU A 106 -7.00 -0.08 22.84
CA LEU A 106 -7.17 0.87 23.92
C LEU A 106 -6.20 2.06 23.79
N TRP A 107 -4.95 1.78 23.44
CA TRP A 107 -3.93 2.80 23.30
C TRP A 107 -4.14 3.69 22.07
N GLY A 108 -4.52 3.10 20.93
CA GLY A 108 -4.84 3.85 19.71
C GLY A 108 -6.08 4.73 19.89
N ILE A 109 -7.15 4.20 20.50
CA ILE A 109 -8.36 4.98 20.80
C ILE A 109 -8.01 6.17 21.71
N ASN A 110 -7.22 5.96 22.78
CA ASN A 110 -6.87 7.04 23.71
C ASN A 110 -6.05 8.17 23.05
N ARG A 111 -5.32 7.88 21.98
CA ARG A 111 -4.59 8.88 21.16
C ARG A 111 -5.48 9.60 20.14
N SER A 112 -6.70 9.12 19.91
CA SER A 112 -7.63 9.75 18.96
C SER A 112 -8.32 10.95 19.61
N GLN A 113 -8.61 11.96 18.76
CA GLN A 113 -9.50 13.06 19.16
C GLN A 113 -10.93 12.59 19.44
N PHE A 114 -11.33 11.41 18.96
CA PHE A 114 -12.64 10.80 19.14
C PHE A 114 -12.71 9.82 20.34
N LYS A 115 -11.68 9.79 21.20
CA LYS A 115 -11.59 8.85 22.34
C LYS A 115 -12.82 8.82 23.23
N ASN A 116 -13.52 9.95 23.39
CA ASN A 116 -14.71 10.05 24.24
C ASN A 116 -15.97 9.48 23.59
N SER A 117 -15.92 9.11 22.32
CA SER A 117 -17.07 8.57 21.58
C SER A 117 -17.15 7.05 21.62
N PHE A 118 -16.15 6.38 22.23
CA PHE A 118 -16.09 4.92 22.26
C PHE A 118 -16.40 4.36 23.63
N GLU A 119 -17.45 3.55 23.68
CA GLU A 119 -17.72 2.62 24.76
C GLU A 119 -17.28 1.22 24.31
N LEU A 120 -16.50 0.53 25.13
CA LEU A 120 -15.88 -0.75 24.77
C LEU A 120 -16.47 -1.90 25.57
N PRO A 121 -16.74 -3.05 24.96
CA PRO A 121 -16.99 -4.27 25.71
C PRO A 121 -15.71 -4.69 26.45
N VAL A 122 -15.86 -5.11 27.71
CA VAL A 122 -14.74 -5.47 28.58
C VAL A 122 -15.03 -6.80 29.27
N VAL A 123 -14.07 -7.69 29.25
CA VAL A 123 -14.09 -8.94 30.02
C VAL A 123 -13.19 -8.76 31.25
N LEU A 124 -13.75 -8.90 32.44
CA LEU A 124 -13.05 -8.86 33.72
C LEU A 124 -12.84 -10.27 34.22
N MET A 125 -11.59 -10.65 34.49
CA MET A 125 -11.19 -11.91 35.08
C MET A 125 -10.50 -11.64 36.41
N PHE A 126 -10.91 -12.31 37.44
CA PHE A 126 -10.41 -12.12 38.79
C PHE A 126 -9.51 -13.29 39.22
N ASN A 127 -8.54 -13.00 40.08
CA ASN A 127 -7.69 -13.99 40.74
C ASN A 127 -6.92 -14.94 39.79
N LEU A 128 -6.64 -14.51 38.58
CA LEU A 128 -5.81 -15.29 37.66
C LEU A 128 -4.36 -15.38 38.12
N THR A 129 -3.84 -16.59 38.19
CA THR A 129 -2.40 -16.83 38.32
C THR A 129 -1.65 -16.37 37.06
N LEU A 130 -0.33 -16.18 37.15
CA LEU A 130 0.50 -15.83 36.02
C LEU A 130 0.38 -16.87 34.88
N GLN A 131 0.31 -18.15 35.22
CA GLN A 131 0.13 -19.23 34.25
C GLN A 131 -1.22 -19.14 33.54
N GLU A 132 -2.29 -18.85 34.21
CA GLU A 132 -3.63 -18.68 33.65
C GLU A 132 -3.68 -17.41 32.75
N LYS A 133 -3.08 -16.30 33.19
CA LYS A 133 -2.94 -15.10 32.34
C LYS A 133 -2.24 -15.43 31.02
N ALA A 134 -1.10 -16.13 31.06
CA ALA A 134 -0.34 -16.56 29.91
C ALA A 134 -1.16 -17.52 29.01
N TYR A 135 -1.92 -18.41 29.64
CA TYR A 135 -2.80 -19.34 28.91
C TYR A 135 -3.92 -18.58 28.19
N VAL A 136 -4.64 -17.68 28.85
CA VAL A 136 -5.70 -16.86 28.24
C VAL A 136 -5.14 -16.02 27.10
N PHE A 137 -4.01 -15.35 27.32
CA PHE A 137 -3.32 -14.60 26.26
C PHE A 137 -2.98 -15.49 25.04
N SER A 138 -2.46 -16.69 25.28
CA SER A 138 -2.12 -17.64 24.22
C SER A 138 -3.36 -18.08 23.42
N ILE A 139 -4.46 -18.41 24.11
CA ILE A 139 -5.69 -18.87 23.47
C ILE A 139 -6.31 -17.75 22.63
N VAL A 140 -6.46 -16.54 23.17
CA VAL A 140 -7.01 -15.40 22.42
C VAL A 140 -6.20 -15.12 21.15
N ASN A 141 -4.87 -15.17 21.23
CA ASN A 141 -4.01 -14.92 20.05
C ASN A 141 -3.93 -16.11 19.09
N LYS A 142 -3.95 -17.36 19.59
CA LYS A 142 -3.82 -18.58 18.76
C LYS A 142 -5.08 -18.89 17.97
N THR A 143 -6.25 -18.61 18.53
CA THR A 143 -7.54 -18.88 17.88
C THR A 143 -7.91 -17.84 16.83
N GLN A 144 -7.19 -16.71 16.74
CA GLN A 144 -7.34 -15.74 15.67
C GLN A 144 -6.73 -16.31 14.36
N THR A 145 -7.49 -17.14 13.67
CA THR A 145 -7.14 -17.54 12.29
C THR A 145 -7.13 -16.31 11.40
N LYS A 146 -6.03 -16.12 10.66
CA LYS A 146 -5.99 -15.07 9.64
C LYS A 146 -7.06 -15.33 8.59
N VAL A 147 -8.04 -14.46 8.51
CA VAL A 147 -9.06 -14.52 7.45
C VAL A 147 -8.37 -14.48 6.09
N ASN A 148 -8.82 -15.33 5.18
CA ASN A 148 -8.30 -15.36 3.82
C ASN A 148 -8.54 -13.98 3.15
N LYS A 149 -7.47 -13.36 2.69
CA LYS A 149 -7.56 -12.04 2.03
C LYS A 149 -8.51 -12.02 0.84
N SER A 150 -8.62 -13.12 0.08
CA SER A 150 -9.56 -13.22 -1.02
C SER A 150 -11.02 -13.11 -0.54
N LEU A 151 -11.34 -13.66 0.65
CA LEU A 151 -12.67 -13.50 1.23
C LEU A 151 -12.93 -12.05 1.65
N ILE A 152 -11.96 -11.41 2.31
CA ILE A 152 -12.06 -10.00 2.71
C ILE A 152 -12.31 -9.11 1.48
N TYR A 153 -11.52 -9.28 0.42
CA TYR A 153 -11.67 -8.49 -0.81
C TYR A 153 -12.99 -8.79 -1.54
N ASN A 154 -13.49 -10.03 -1.47
CA ASN A 154 -14.81 -10.35 -2.02
C ASN A 154 -15.93 -9.62 -1.26
N LEU A 155 -15.81 -9.44 0.05
CA LEU A 155 -16.75 -8.68 0.86
C LEU A 155 -16.73 -7.17 0.55
N PHE A 156 -15.57 -6.62 0.16
CA PHE A 156 -15.52 -5.24 -0.36
C PHE A 156 -16.33 -5.04 -1.63
N GLY A 157 -16.55 -6.08 -2.44
CA GLY A 157 -17.46 -6.02 -3.58
C GLY A 157 -18.92 -5.78 -3.21
N LEU A 158 -19.33 -6.04 -1.96
CA LEU A 158 -20.68 -5.80 -1.44
C LEU A 158 -20.88 -4.35 -0.95
N THR A 159 -19.80 -3.58 -0.75
CA THR A 159 -19.91 -2.19 -0.34
C THR A 159 -20.38 -1.31 -1.49
N THR A 160 -21.10 -0.23 -1.18
CA THR A 160 -21.51 0.76 -2.17
C THR A 160 -20.40 1.77 -2.46
N ASP A 161 -19.55 2.02 -1.47
CA ASP A 161 -18.53 3.05 -1.53
C ASP A 161 -17.32 2.62 -2.38
N ARG A 162 -16.79 3.57 -3.15
CA ARG A 162 -15.57 3.36 -3.94
C ARG A 162 -14.35 3.23 -3.03
N SER A 163 -13.46 2.31 -3.37
CA SER A 163 -12.16 2.17 -2.72
C SER A 163 -11.16 1.51 -3.66
N PRO A 164 -9.82 1.66 -3.44
CA PRO A 164 -8.82 0.94 -4.22
C PRO A 164 -9.01 -0.57 -4.19
N TYR A 165 -9.46 -1.11 -3.05
CA TYR A 165 -9.75 -2.54 -2.88
C TYR A 165 -10.95 -2.99 -3.72
N LYS A 166 -12.05 -2.22 -3.71
CA LYS A 166 -13.24 -2.51 -4.49
C LYS A 166 -12.93 -2.47 -5.98
N THR A 167 -12.31 -1.39 -6.46
CA THR A 167 -11.88 -1.26 -7.86
C THR A 167 -11.03 -2.44 -8.30
N ALA A 168 -9.98 -2.78 -7.54
CA ALA A 168 -9.12 -3.91 -7.87
C ALA A 168 -9.84 -5.27 -7.80
N HIS A 169 -10.80 -5.43 -6.90
CA HIS A 169 -11.65 -6.64 -6.84
C HIS A 169 -12.56 -6.76 -8.06
N GLU A 170 -13.21 -5.69 -8.47
CA GLU A 170 -14.11 -5.66 -9.63
C GLU A 170 -13.35 -5.94 -10.92
N ILE A 171 -12.16 -5.35 -11.08
CA ILE A 171 -11.26 -5.65 -12.20
C ILE A 171 -10.85 -7.14 -12.20
N ALA A 172 -10.44 -7.68 -11.06
CA ALA A 172 -10.10 -9.10 -10.94
C ALA A 172 -11.26 -10.01 -11.34
N ARG A 173 -12.48 -9.67 -10.90
CA ARG A 173 -13.70 -10.41 -11.23
C ARG A 173 -14.00 -10.33 -12.73
N ALA A 174 -13.97 -9.12 -13.30
CA ALA A 174 -14.23 -8.91 -14.73
C ALA A 174 -13.20 -9.68 -15.58
N CYS A 175 -11.89 -9.57 -15.28
CA CYS A 175 -10.85 -10.34 -15.96
C CYS A 175 -11.05 -11.85 -15.86
N ASN A 176 -11.51 -12.37 -14.72
CA ASN A 176 -11.71 -13.80 -14.53
C ASN A 176 -12.98 -14.33 -15.23
N GLN A 177 -13.95 -13.47 -15.52
CA GLN A 177 -15.20 -13.80 -16.20
C GLN A 177 -15.18 -13.59 -17.71
N ASN A 178 -14.33 -12.67 -18.20
CA ASN A 178 -14.21 -12.35 -19.60
C ASN A 178 -13.43 -13.45 -20.37
N GLU A 179 -14.08 -14.08 -21.35
CA GLU A 179 -13.48 -15.17 -22.12
C GLU A 179 -12.25 -14.76 -22.94
N THR A 180 -12.16 -13.49 -23.33
CA THR A 180 -11.02 -12.95 -24.07
C THR A 180 -9.85 -12.56 -23.20
N SER A 181 -10.09 -12.46 -21.88
CA SER A 181 -9.05 -12.07 -20.90
C SER A 181 -8.00 -13.19 -20.73
N PRO A 182 -6.72 -12.83 -20.57
CA PRO A 182 -5.69 -13.78 -20.20
C PRO A 182 -5.93 -14.39 -18.82
N PHE A 183 -6.80 -13.85 -18.01
CA PHE A 183 -7.14 -14.34 -16.68
C PHE A 183 -8.44 -15.16 -16.63
N TYR A 184 -9.07 -15.41 -17.78
CA TYR A 184 -10.33 -16.16 -17.82
C TYR A 184 -10.23 -17.49 -17.06
N ARG A 185 -11.07 -17.65 -16.01
CA ARG A 185 -11.11 -18.81 -15.11
C ARG A 185 -9.77 -19.18 -14.45
N ARG A 186 -8.81 -18.23 -14.33
CA ARG A 186 -7.48 -18.48 -13.78
C ARG A 186 -7.27 -17.93 -12.36
N LEU A 187 -8.22 -17.15 -11.84
CA LEU A 187 -8.14 -16.59 -10.49
C LEU A 187 -9.00 -17.39 -9.51
N LYS A 188 -8.42 -17.78 -8.38
CA LYS A 188 -9.11 -18.41 -7.25
C LYS A 188 -9.84 -17.32 -6.47
N MET A 189 -11.11 -17.03 -6.81
CA MET A 189 -11.87 -15.88 -6.33
C MET A 189 -12.11 -15.90 -4.81
N LEU A 190 -12.31 -17.07 -4.20
CA LEU A 190 -12.42 -17.22 -2.74
C LEU A 190 -11.14 -17.83 -2.12
N GLY A 191 -10.00 -17.72 -2.83
CA GLY A 191 -8.73 -18.32 -2.40
C GLY A 191 -8.65 -19.83 -2.62
N LYS A 192 -9.72 -20.44 -3.10
CA LYS A 192 -9.80 -21.86 -3.45
C LYS A 192 -10.16 -22.02 -4.93
N LYS A 193 -9.68 -23.10 -5.53
CA LYS A 193 -10.00 -23.46 -6.91
C LYS A 193 -11.46 -23.90 -7.00
N SER A 194 -12.22 -23.36 -7.95
CA SER A 194 -13.58 -23.82 -8.24
C SER A 194 -13.55 -25.12 -9.06
N PRO A 195 -14.61 -25.96 -9.01
CA PRO A 195 -14.65 -27.23 -9.74
C PRO A 195 -14.51 -27.10 -11.25
N ASP A 196 -14.95 -25.99 -11.82
CA ASP A 196 -14.91 -25.65 -13.25
C ASP A 196 -13.56 -25.08 -13.71
N GLN A 197 -12.63 -24.82 -12.79
CA GLN A 197 -11.30 -24.30 -13.11
C GLN A 197 -10.30 -25.43 -13.28
N THR A 198 -9.78 -25.61 -14.48
CA THR A 198 -8.70 -26.56 -14.76
C THR A 198 -7.34 -26.02 -14.34
N VAL A 199 -7.08 -24.73 -14.60
CA VAL A 199 -5.80 -24.06 -14.34
C VAL A 199 -6.04 -22.77 -13.55
N ALA A 200 -6.02 -22.83 -12.23
CA ALA A 200 -6.09 -21.65 -11.37
C ALA A 200 -4.93 -21.66 -10.38
N THR A 201 -3.90 -20.91 -10.65
CA THR A 201 -2.67 -20.83 -9.84
C THR A 201 -2.64 -19.60 -8.94
N LEU A 202 -3.27 -18.50 -9.35
CA LEU A 202 -3.28 -17.23 -8.66
C LEU A 202 -4.51 -17.06 -7.77
N SER A 203 -4.34 -16.52 -6.59
CA SER A 203 -5.47 -16.12 -5.76
C SER A 203 -5.92 -14.69 -6.13
N GLN A 204 -7.22 -14.45 -6.10
CA GLN A 204 -7.78 -13.11 -6.25
C GLN A 204 -7.16 -12.14 -5.24
N GLY A 205 -6.92 -12.57 -3.99
CA GLY A 205 -6.29 -11.73 -2.97
C GLY A 205 -4.88 -11.25 -3.34
N MET A 206 -4.12 -12.04 -4.11
CA MET A 206 -2.82 -11.62 -4.61
C MET A 206 -2.96 -10.63 -5.76
N PHE A 207 -3.89 -10.88 -6.69
CA PHE A 207 -4.19 -9.98 -7.80
C PHE A 207 -4.59 -8.59 -7.27
N VAL A 208 -5.56 -8.55 -6.35
CA VAL A 208 -6.04 -7.29 -5.74
C VAL A 208 -4.91 -6.56 -5.03
N LYS A 209 -4.11 -7.27 -4.22
CA LYS A 209 -2.99 -6.65 -3.51
C LYS A 209 -2.02 -5.95 -4.47
N GLN A 210 -1.58 -6.64 -5.51
CA GLN A 210 -0.61 -6.09 -6.45
C GLN A 210 -1.19 -4.95 -7.29
N LEU A 211 -2.46 -5.02 -7.67
CA LEU A 211 -3.11 -3.93 -8.38
C LEU A 211 -3.30 -2.69 -7.50
N VAL A 212 -3.65 -2.88 -6.22
CA VAL A 212 -3.76 -1.77 -5.25
C VAL A 212 -2.41 -1.07 -5.08
N GLU A 213 -1.29 -1.80 -5.08
CA GLU A 213 0.06 -1.21 -4.98
C GLU A 213 0.40 -0.26 -6.15
N LEU A 214 -0.22 -0.45 -7.33
CA LEU A 214 -0.09 0.45 -8.50
C LEU A 214 -1.07 1.63 -8.47
N ILE A 215 -2.07 1.62 -7.58
CA ILE A 215 -3.14 2.62 -7.48
C ILE A 215 -2.95 3.53 -6.27
N SER A 216 -2.53 2.98 -5.12
CA SER A 216 -2.52 3.71 -3.85
C SER A 216 -1.45 3.21 -2.88
N LYS A 217 -0.65 4.13 -2.34
CA LYS A 217 0.28 3.89 -1.21
C LYS A 217 -0.47 3.85 0.14
N LYS A 218 -1.68 4.45 0.21
CA LYS A 218 -2.52 4.54 1.42
C LYS A 218 -3.99 4.19 1.09
N PRO A 219 -4.27 2.93 0.74
CA PRO A 219 -5.59 2.53 0.22
C PRO A 219 -6.74 2.71 1.23
N ASP A 220 -6.47 2.54 2.53
CA ASP A 220 -7.48 2.76 3.58
C ASP A 220 -7.83 4.24 3.73
N ASP A 221 -6.85 5.13 3.59
CA ASP A 221 -7.07 6.56 3.61
C ASP A 221 -7.87 7.02 2.38
N ASP A 222 -7.52 6.55 1.20
CA ASP A 222 -8.27 6.82 -0.02
C ASP A 222 -9.73 6.33 0.09
N ALA A 223 -9.95 5.15 0.68
CA ALA A 223 -11.30 4.62 0.92
C ALA A 223 -12.10 5.55 1.86
N ARG A 224 -11.49 6.01 2.97
CA ARG A 224 -12.12 6.96 3.89
C ARG A 224 -12.48 8.28 3.22
N ARG A 225 -11.57 8.81 2.41
CA ARG A 225 -11.78 10.07 1.69
C ARG A 225 -12.90 9.96 0.67
N TRP A 226 -12.94 8.88 -0.12
CA TRP A 226 -14.06 8.59 -1.02
C TRP A 226 -15.40 8.52 -0.28
N LYS A 227 -15.43 7.81 0.86
CA LYS A 227 -16.64 7.69 1.68
C LYS A 227 -17.15 9.04 2.19
N ARG A 228 -16.25 9.99 2.45
CA ARG A 228 -16.60 11.37 2.84
C ARG A 228 -16.90 12.28 1.67
N GLY A 229 -16.88 11.78 0.43
CA GLY A 229 -17.09 12.58 -0.78
C GLY A 229 -15.94 13.54 -1.10
N GLU A 230 -14.77 13.32 -0.52
CA GLU A 230 -13.59 14.14 -0.77
C GLU A 230 -12.95 13.78 -2.11
N LYS A 231 -12.52 14.79 -2.88
CA LYS A 231 -11.74 14.56 -4.09
C LYS A 231 -10.34 14.09 -3.71
N LEU A 232 -9.91 13.01 -4.31
CA LEU A 232 -8.52 12.56 -4.22
C LEU A 232 -7.63 13.42 -5.14
N VAL A 233 -6.43 13.69 -4.69
CA VAL A 233 -5.39 14.38 -5.47
C VAL A 233 -4.28 13.40 -5.78
N ASP A 234 -3.70 13.49 -6.96
CA ASP A 234 -2.57 12.65 -7.35
C ASP A 234 -1.27 13.17 -6.76
N THR A 235 -1.01 12.79 -5.52
CA THR A 235 0.20 13.14 -4.77
C THR A 235 1.11 11.94 -4.54
N GLN A 236 0.80 10.78 -5.14
CA GLN A 236 1.48 9.53 -4.81
C GLN A 236 2.34 8.98 -5.95
N SER A 237 2.34 9.63 -7.11
CA SER A 237 3.14 9.28 -8.30
C SER A 237 3.12 7.77 -8.61
N LEU A 238 1.92 7.17 -8.65
CA LEU A 238 1.74 5.76 -8.98
C LEU A 238 1.17 5.62 -10.40
N PRO A 239 1.61 4.63 -11.17
CA PRO A 239 1.36 4.57 -12.61
C PRO A 239 -0.12 4.45 -12.98
N LEU A 240 -0.96 3.91 -12.10
CA LEU A 240 -2.40 3.76 -12.36
C LEU A 240 -3.27 4.71 -11.52
N ARG A 241 -2.66 5.54 -10.67
CA ARG A 241 -3.41 6.40 -9.73
C ARG A 241 -4.29 7.41 -10.45
N LYS A 242 -3.79 8.07 -11.48
CA LYS A 242 -4.58 9.05 -12.24
C LYS A 242 -5.85 8.44 -12.83
N PHE A 243 -5.76 7.24 -13.40
CA PHE A 243 -6.92 6.53 -13.94
C PHE A 243 -7.91 6.16 -12.86
N TYR A 244 -7.43 5.75 -11.68
CA TYR A 244 -8.27 5.45 -10.53
C TYR A 244 -9.03 6.69 -10.02
N ILE A 245 -8.34 7.81 -9.86
CA ILE A 245 -8.96 9.07 -9.41
C ILE A 245 -9.99 9.58 -10.40
N SER A 246 -9.73 9.41 -11.71
CA SER A 246 -10.63 9.78 -12.80
C SER A 246 -11.72 8.73 -13.09
N GLU A 247 -11.86 7.71 -12.25
CA GLU A 247 -12.85 6.62 -12.37
C GLU A 247 -12.77 5.83 -13.69
N GLN A 248 -11.55 5.78 -14.27
CA GLN A 248 -11.27 5.07 -15.52
C GLN A 248 -10.85 3.60 -15.27
N ASP A 249 -11.64 2.86 -14.51
CA ASP A 249 -11.33 1.48 -14.12
C ASP A 249 -11.22 0.52 -15.32
N ASN A 250 -11.96 0.80 -16.39
CA ASN A 250 -11.85 0.10 -17.67
C ASN A 250 -10.48 0.28 -18.34
N VAL A 251 -9.87 1.46 -18.21
CA VAL A 251 -8.50 1.72 -18.74
C VAL A 251 -7.49 0.93 -17.91
N ILE A 252 -7.60 0.95 -16.59
CA ILE A 252 -6.75 0.14 -15.69
C ILE A 252 -6.85 -1.34 -16.08
N MET A 253 -8.07 -1.87 -16.21
CA MET A 253 -8.30 -3.26 -16.62
C MET A 253 -7.63 -3.55 -17.96
N LYS A 254 -7.80 -2.69 -18.94
CA LYS A 254 -7.25 -2.87 -20.29
C LYS A 254 -5.72 -2.88 -20.30
N ILE A 255 -5.07 -2.02 -19.53
CA ILE A 255 -3.60 -2.00 -19.40
C ILE A 255 -3.10 -3.33 -18.85
N ILE A 256 -3.73 -3.85 -17.79
CA ILE A 256 -3.37 -5.14 -17.20
C ILE A 256 -3.61 -6.29 -18.18
N GLU A 257 -4.76 -6.30 -18.86
CA GLU A 257 -5.05 -7.32 -19.87
C GLU A 257 -4.08 -7.28 -21.06
N ASN A 258 -3.74 -6.10 -21.56
CA ASN A 258 -2.76 -5.95 -22.66
C ASN A 258 -1.39 -6.51 -22.26
N CYS A 259 -0.90 -6.16 -21.06
CA CYS A 259 0.37 -6.66 -20.54
C CYS A 259 0.38 -8.20 -20.47
N PHE A 260 -0.61 -8.79 -19.83
CA PHE A 260 -0.63 -10.25 -19.66
C PHE A 260 -1.01 -11.02 -20.91
N THR A 261 -1.71 -10.39 -21.86
CA THR A 261 -1.91 -10.94 -23.21
C THR A 261 -0.58 -10.98 -23.98
N ALA A 262 0.20 -9.92 -23.91
CA ALA A 262 1.53 -9.88 -24.52
C ALA A 262 2.45 -10.95 -23.90
N LEU A 263 2.47 -11.07 -22.58
CA LEU A 263 3.23 -12.11 -21.87
C LEU A 263 2.81 -13.54 -22.33
N LYS A 264 1.50 -13.78 -22.43
CA LYS A 264 0.95 -15.05 -22.96
C LYS A 264 1.44 -15.34 -24.37
N ASN A 265 1.46 -14.32 -25.24
CA ASN A 265 1.85 -14.48 -26.63
C ASN A 265 3.35 -14.77 -26.79
N ILE A 266 4.20 -14.19 -25.94
CA ILE A 266 5.66 -14.40 -25.98
C ILE A 266 6.07 -15.72 -25.28
N PHE A 267 5.31 -16.16 -24.26
CA PHE A 267 5.58 -17.35 -23.46
C PHE A 267 4.40 -18.34 -23.50
N PRO A 268 4.01 -18.84 -24.70
CA PRO A 268 2.82 -19.72 -24.83
C PRO A 268 2.99 -21.09 -24.20
N ALA A 269 4.21 -21.64 -24.13
CA ALA A 269 4.49 -22.90 -23.49
C ALA A 269 4.32 -22.82 -21.97
N GLU A 270 4.85 -21.74 -21.36
CA GLU A 270 4.74 -21.46 -19.94
C GLU A 270 3.29 -21.14 -19.55
N TRP A 271 2.55 -20.44 -20.42
CA TRP A 271 1.12 -20.24 -20.25
C TRP A 271 0.33 -21.53 -20.18
N SER A 272 0.61 -22.48 -21.09
CA SER A 272 -0.12 -23.75 -21.20
C SER A 272 0.23 -24.72 -20.08
N ARG A 273 1.44 -24.65 -19.53
CA ARG A 273 1.96 -25.54 -18.47
C ARG A 273 2.43 -24.77 -17.25
N PRO A 274 1.53 -24.11 -16.50
CA PRO A 274 1.90 -23.24 -15.39
C PRO A 274 2.58 -23.97 -14.23
N ASP A 275 2.43 -25.27 -14.09
CA ASP A 275 3.04 -26.04 -13.01
C ASP A 275 4.57 -26.16 -13.14
N ASN A 276 5.10 -26.08 -14.35
CA ASN A 276 6.52 -26.25 -14.64
C ASN A 276 7.33 -24.94 -14.66
N ASN A 277 6.69 -23.79 -14.49
CA ASN A 277 7.34 -22.49 -14.54
C ASN A 277 6.81 -21.55 -13.47
N ILE A 278 7.41 -20.35 -13.35
CA ILE A 278 7.05 -19.36 -12.34
C ILE A 278 6.09 -18.29 -12.85
N LEU A 279 6.01 -18.02 -14.16
CA LEU A 279 5.31 -16.87 -14.72
C LEU A 279 3.85 -16.75 -14.27
N TRP A 280 3.16 -17.88 -14.21
CA TRP A 280 1.75 -17.97 -13.81
C TRP A 280 1.55 -18.44 -12.36
N LYS A 281 2.61 -18.42 -11.58
CA LYS A 281 2.58 -18.56 -10.12
C LYS A 281 2.71 -17.19 -9.45
N THR A 282 2.57 -17.17 -8.15
CA THR A 282 2.68 -15.92 -7.36
C THR A 282 3.98 -15.16 -7.64
N THR A 283 5.11 -15.85 -7.78
CA THR A 283 6.42 -15.21 -8.04
C THR A 283 6.43 -14.46 -9.36
N GLY A 284 6.01 -15.11 -10.45
CA GLY A 284 5.98 -14.50 -11.78
C GLY A 284 4.97 -13.37 -11.88
N PHE A 285 3.74 -13.62 -11.43
CA PHE A 285 2.70 -12.58 -11.44
C PHE A 285 3.14 -11.33 -10.68
N CYS A 286 3.63 -11.49 -9.44
CA CYS A 286 4.09 -10.34 -8.65
C CYS A 286 5.31 -9.65 -9.30
N GLY A 287 6.24 -10.42 -9.88
CA GLY A 287 7.40 -9.84 -10.59
C GLY A 287 6.98 -8.97 -11.76
N VAL A 288 6.02 -9.42 -12.57
CA VAL A 288 5.47 -8.63 -13.68
C VAL A 288 4.73 -7.38 -13.15
N MET A 289 3.90 -7.52 -12.13
CA MET A 289 3.18 -6.37 -11.55
C MET A 289 4.12 -5.33 -10.93
N ILE A 290 5.21 -5.75 -10.31
CA ILE A 290 6.25 -4.83 -9.81
C ILE A 290 6.95 -4.12 -10.98
N ALA A 291 7.28 -4.85 -12.05
CA ALA A 291 7.89 -4.25 -13.24
C ALA A 291 6.96 -3.22 -13.93
N LEU A 292 5.64 -3.42 -13.87
CA LEU A 292 4.66 -2.50 -14.42
C LEU A 292 4.75 -1.10 -13.82
N ASN A 293 5.24 -0.95 -12.58
CA ASN A 293 5.45 0.36 -11.98
C ASN A 293 6.40 1.25 -12.82
N ASN A 294 7.42 0.65 -13.43
CA ASN A 294 8.35 1.33 -14.34
C ASN A 294 7.83 1.35 -15.79
N ILE A 295 7.29 0.23 -16.27
CA ILE A 295 6.93 0.05 -17.69
C ILE A 295 5.75 0.93 -18.10
N ILE A 296 4.75 1.11 -17.23
CA ILE A 296 3.57 1.94 -17.55
C ILE A 296 3.99 3.39 -17.78
N GLY A 297 4.92 3.93 -16.98
CA GLY A 297 5.48 5.26 -17.19
C GLY A 297 6.08 5.44 -18.60
N LYS A 298 6.89 4.45 -19.04
CA LYS A 298 7.44 4.44 -20.40
C LYS A 298 6.35 4.37 -21.49
N GLY A 299 5.34 3.54 -21.28
CA GLY A 299 4.23 3.41 -22.22
C GLY A 299 3.35 4.64 -22.30
N ILE A 300 3.21 5.39 -21.21
CA ILE A 300 2.53 6.69 -21.20
C ILE A 300 3.33 7.70 -22.00
N ALA A 301 4.65 7.79 -21.77
CA ALA A 301 5.54 8.67 -22.54
C ALA A 301 5.49 8.36 -24.06
N GLU A 302 5.42 7.09 -24.42
CA GLU A 302 5.26 6.66 -25.82
C GLU A 302 3.81 6.74 -26.35
N LYS A 303 2.85 7.19 -25.51
CA LYS A 303 1.40 7.17 -25.82
C LYS A 303 0.91 5.77 -26.28
N LYS A 304 1.56 4.70 -25.79
CA LYS A 304 1.38 3.32 -26.26
C LYS A 304 1.35 2.35 -25.06
N LEU A 305 0.17 1.97 -24.61
CA LEU A 305 -0.01 0.87 -23.64
C LEU A 305 -0.75 -0.29 -24.31
N THR A 306 -0.36 -0.60 -25.58
CA THR A 306 -0.96 -1.64 -26.41
C THR A 306 -0.31 -3.00 -26.14
N ILE A 307 -0.93 -4.06 -26.67
CA ILE A 307 -0.34 -5.42 -26.61
C ILE A 307 1.04 -5.43 -27.28
N GLU A 308 1.19 -4.74 -28.41
CA GLU A 308 2.44 -4.65 -29.19
C GLU A 308 3.56 -3.99 -28.39
N PHE A 309 3.25 -2.92 -27.65
CA PHE A 309 4.21 -2.27 -26.75
C PHE A 309 4.76 -3.27 -25.73
N PHE A 310 3.90 -3.98 -25.03
CA PHE A 310 4.33 -4.99 -24.05
C PHE A 310 5.02 -6.20 -24.72
N MET A 311 4.58 -6.62 -25.93
CA MET A 311 5.24 -7.69 -26.66
C MET A 311 6.68 -7.34 -27.01
N THR A 312 6.96 -6.09 -27.39
CA THR A 312 8.32 -5.62 -27.67
C THR A 312 9.22 -5.80 -26.45
N ILE A 313 8.75 -5.40 -25.28
CA ILE A 313 9.49 -5.56 -24.00
C ILE A 313 9.70 -7.04 -23.67
N PHE A 314 8.63 -7.84 -23.73
CA PHE A 314 8.74 -9.25 -23.35
C PHE A 314 9.52 -10.10 -24.37
N SER A 315 9.57 -9.71 -25.65
CA SER A 315 10.43 -10.34 -26.64
C SER A 315 11.91 -10.07 -26.33
N ARG A 316 12.24 -8.84 -25.95
CA ARG A 316 13.60 -8.51 -25.51
C ARG A 316 13.95 -9.24 -24.22
N PHE A 317 13.06 -9.23 -23.22
CA PHE A 317 13.25 -9.97 -21.97
C PHE A 317 13.49 -11.46 -22.23
N LYS A 318 12.76 -12.07 -23.18
CA LYS A 318 12.96 -13.47 -23.55
C LYS A 318 14.37 -13.71 -24.11
N ALA A 319 14.81 -12.87 -25.03
CA ALA A 319 16.16 -12.96 -25.59
C ALA A 319 17.24 -12.79 -24.51
N ASP A 320 17.07 -11.81 -23.60
CA ASP A 320 18.03 -11.53 -22.54
C ASP A 320 18.18 -12.68 -21.53
N ILE A 321 17.07 -13.36 -21.18
CA ILE A 321 17.13 -14.54 -20.28
C ILE A 321 17.69 -15.77 -20.98
N GLU A 322 17.41 -15.96 -22.27
CA GLU A 322 18.01 -17.03 -23.09
C GLU A 322 19.52 -16.85 -23.21
N GLU A 323 20.00 -15.64 -23.47
CA GLU A 323 21.45 -15.30 -23.54
C GLU A 323 22.15 -15.58 -22.20
N LYS A 324 21.46 -15.33 -21.07
CA LYS A 324 22.01 -15.53 -19.70
C LYS A 324 21.77 -16.95 -19.14
N ASP A 325 21.24 -17.88 -19.91
CA ASP A 325 20.80 -19.23 -19.47
C ASP A 325 19.90 -19.19 -18.22
N ILE A 326 19.04 -18.17 -18.10
CA ILE A 326 18.10 -18.03 -16.98
C ILE A 326 16.80 -18.75 -17.35
N GLN A 327 16.41 -19.72 -16.51
CA GLN A 327 15.15 -20.47 -16.68
C GLN A 327 14.08 -19.91 -15.75
N LEU A 328 12.88 -19.67 -16.28
CA LEU A 328 11.72 -19.19 -15.51
C LEU A 328 11.09 -20.33 -14.68
N THR A 329 11.92 -21.05 -13.96
CA THR A 329 11.55 -22.21 -13.12
C THR A 329 12.07 -22.03 -11.69
N SER A 330 11.75 -22.99 -10.82
CA SER A 330 12.27 -23.03 -9.45
C SER A 330 13.79 -23.26 -9.36
N ARG A 331 14.45 -23.61 -10.49
CA ARG A 331 15.92 -23.69 -10.56
C ARG A 331 16.54 -22.31 -10.26
N ASP A 332 16.12 -21.29 -10.99
CA ASP A 332 16.72 -19.95 -10.91
C ASP A 332 15.92 -18.99 -10.01
N PHE A 333 14.69 -19.37 -9.65
CA PHE A 333 13.81 -18.63 -8.75
C PHE A 333 13.30 -19.55 -7.62
N PRO A 334 14.18 -20.01 -6.72
CA PRO A 334 13.81 -20.94 -5.66
C PRO A 334 12.90 -20.27 -4.62
N GLY A 335 11.75 -20.90 -4.34
CA GLY A 335 10.77 -20.40 -3.37
C GLY A 335 9.93 -19.21 -3.86
N GLY A 336 8.92 -18.86 -3.07
CA GLY A 336 7.94 -17.81 -3.41
C GLY A 336 8.21 -16.43 -2.82
N GLY A 337 9.43 -16.19 -2.33
CA GLY A 337 9.77 -14.97 -1.57
C GLY A 337 9.84 -13.68 -2.39
N GLY A 338 9.69 -12.54 -1.72
CA GLY A 338 9.72 -11.21 -2.34
C GLY A 338 11.03 -10.89 -3.08
N GLN A 339 12.15 -11.51 -2.68
CA GLN A 339 13.43 -11.34 -3.36
C GLN A 339 13.40 -11.84 -4.81
N ASN A 340 12.81 -13.02 -5.07
CA ASN A 340 12.66 -13.55 -6.42
C ASN A 340 11.67 -12.77 -7.27
N GLN A 341 10.64 -12.19 -6.66
CA GLN A 341 9.71 -11.29 -7.33
C GLN A 341 10.42 -10.03 -7.81
N LYS A 342 11.22 -9.39 -6.95
CA LYS A 342 12.03 -8.22 -7.29
C LYS A 342 13.10 -8.54 -8.34
N ARG A 343 13.77 -9.68 -8.24
CA ARG A 343 14.76 -10.12 -9.23
C ARG A 343 14.13 -10.27 -10.63
N LEU A 344 12.95 -10.90 -10.71
CA LEU A 344 12.24 -11.02 -11.98
C LEU A 344 11.82 -9.65 -12.51
N ALA A 345 11.32 -8.78 -11.63
CA ALA A 345 10.96 -7.42 -12.01
C ALA A 345 12.15 -6.65 -12.57
N SER A 346 13.31 -6.72 -11.92
CA SER A 346 14.55 -6.09 -12.40
C SER A 346 14.92 -6.56 -13.80
N LEU A 347 14.93 -7.88 -14.05
CA LEU A 347 15.24 -8.42 -15.36
C LEU A 347 14.29 -7.89 -16.46
N ILE A 348 13.00 -7.78 -16.16
CA ILE A 348 12.01 -7.22 -17.10
C ILE A 348 12.24 -5.71 -17.31
N CYS A 349 12.51 -4.97 -16.23
CA CYS A 349 12.79 -3.53 -16.31
C CYS A 349 14.10 -3.25 -17.09
N ASP A 350 15.15 -4.05 -16.89
CA ASP A 350 16.41 -3.92 -17.63
C ASP A 350 16.19 -4.08 -19.13
N SER A 351 15.38 -5.07 -19.53
CA SER A 351 15.00 -5.27 -20.94
C SER A 351 14.16 -4.12 -21.49
N ALA A 352 13.23 -3.58 -20.69
CA ALA A 352 12.45 -2.41 -21.05
C ALA A 352 13.33 -1.16 -21.17
N ASN A 353 14.30 -0.99 -20.30
CA ASN A 353 15.25 0.12 -20.33
C ASN A 353 16.16 0.05 -21.56
N THR A 354 16.54 -1.13 -22.03
CA THR A 354 17.31 -1.30 -23.25
C THR A 354 16.57 -0.81 -24.49
N ILE A 355 15.25 -0.99 -24.56
CA ILE A 355 14.43 -0.61 -25.71
C ILE A 355 14.02 0.87 -25.64
N TYR A 356 13.53 1.27 -24.47
CA TYR A 356 12.99 2.60 -24.20
C TYR A 356 13.95 3.44 -23.35
N SER A 357 15.24 3.19 -23.49
CA SER A 357 16.25 4.07 -22.90
C SER A 357 16.25 5.39 -23.66
N PRO A 358 16.38 6.52 -23.00
CA PRO A 358 16.43 7.83 -23.65
C PRO A 358 17.66 8.03 -24.55
N THR A 359 18.41 6.99 -24.86
CA THR A 359 19.70 7.04 -25.56
C THR A 359 19.66 7.42 -27.04
N SER A 360 18.50 7.40 -27.71
CA SER A 360 18.42 7.90 -29.09
C SER A 360 17.89 9.33 -29.10
N GLY A 361 18.72 10.28 -28.73
CA GLY A 361 18.39 11.70 -28.78
C GLY A 361 18.80 12.52 -27.58
N MET A 362 19.43 11.90 -26.57
CA MET A 362 19.98 12.65 -25.43
C MET A 362 21.03 13.64 -25.92
N GLN A 363 20.77 14.92 -25.72
CA GLN A 363 21.74 15.98 -25.89
C GLN A 363 22.56 16.05 -24.59
N GLU A 364 23.86 15.79 -24.68
CA GLU A 364 24.77 15.99 -23.56
C GLU A 364 24.99 17.50 -23.35
N TYR A 365 24.75 17.98 -22.15
CA TYR A 365 25.10 19.32 -21.75
C TYR A 365 26.39 19.28 -20.91
N LYS A 366 27.31 20.18 -21.22
CA LYS A 366 28.61 20.22 -20.52
C LYS A 366 28.50 20.89 -19.16
N ASP A 367 27.54 21.74 -18.98
CA ASP A 367 27.30 22.51 -17.77
C ASP A 367 25.86 23.06 -17.73
N PHE A 368 25.45 23.54 -16.57
CA PHE A 368 24.14 24.15 -16.32
C PHE A 368 23.85 25.34 -17.24
N LYS A 369 24.88 26.13 -17.57
CA LYS A 369 24.72 27.29 -18.44
C LYS A 369 24.33 26.89 -19.86
N SER A 370 24.93 25.82 -20.40
CA SER A 370 24.57 25.27 -21.71
C SER A 370 23.13 24.73 -21.72
N PHE A 371 22.72 24.05 -20.65
CA PHE A 371 21.38 23.57 -20.45
C PHE A 371 20.35 24.72 -20.43
N ILE A 372 20.56 25.75 -19.61
CA ILE A 372 19.68 26.94 -19.53
C ILE A 372 19.62 27.67 -20.87
N SER A 373 20.76 27.84 -21.56
CA SER A 373 20.79 28.49 -22.86
C SER A 373 19.93 27.76 -23.90
N ASP A 374 19.95 26.46 -23.90
CA ASP A 374 19.18 25.66 -24.82
C ASP A 374 17.68 25.73 -24.53
N ILE A 375 17.29 25.56 -23.27
CA ILE A 375 15.90 25.67 -22.82
C ILE A 375 15.34 27.08 -23.11
N THR A 376 16.04 28.13 -22.72
CA THR A 376 15.57 29.50 -22.92
C THR A 376 15.48 29.91 -24.38
N SER A 377 16.12 29.18 -25.29
CA SER A 377 16.02 29.43 -26.74
C SER A 377 14.61 29.23 -27.31
N VAL A 378 13.77 28.46 -26.62
CA VAL A 378 12.40 28.11 -27.06
C VAL A 378 11.32 28.75 -26.19
N MET A 379 11.70 29.46 -25.12
CA MET A 379 10.81 30.18 -24.21
C MET A 379 10.43 31.56 -24.74
N ASP A 380 9.22 32.01 -24.45
CA ASP A 380 8.82 33.42 -24.66
C ASP A 380 9.42 34.33 -23.56
N ASP A 381 9.15 35.62 -23.65
CA ASP A 381 9.75 36.63 -22.74
C ASP A 381 9.16 36.57 -21.31
N GLU A 382 7.92 36.13 -21.16
CA GLU A 382 7.26 35.94 -19.86
C GLU A 382 7.81 34.72 -19.13
N GLU A 383 7.95 33.61 -19.83
CA GLU A 383 8.56 32.37 -19.34
C GLU A 383 10.02 32.58 -18.92
N LYS A 384 10.82 33.30 -19.71
CA LYS A 384 12.20 33.69 -19.37
C LYS A 384 12.26 34.54 -18.11
N TYR A 385 11.31 35.48 -17.96
CA TYR A 385 11.23 36.33 -16.78
C TYR A 385 10.92 35.54 -15.52
N GLU A 386 9.94 34.64 -15.56
CA GLU A 386 9.59 33.79 -14.41
C GLU A 386 10.72 32.79 -14.07
N LEU A 387 11.37 32.21 -15.07
CA LEU A 387 12.55 31.38 -14.84
C LEU A 387 13.68 32.18 -14.19
N GLY A 388 13.92 33.41 -14.65
CA GLY A 388 14.92 34.30 -14.05
C GLY A 388 14.64 34.63 -12.59
N LYS A 389 13.38 34.89 -12.22
CA LYS A 389 12.96 35.07 -10.82
C LYS A 389 13.24 33.84 -9.98
N ALA A 390 12.86 32.65 -10.48
CA ALA A 390 13.06 31.40 -9.78
C ALA A 390 14.56 31.12 -9.53
N LEU A 391 15.40 31.33 -10.56
CA LEU A 391 16.85 31.14 -10.45
C LEU A 391 17.51 32.15 -9.49
N ASN A 392 16.94 33.36 -9.33
CA ASN A 392 17.42 34.34 -8.40
C ASN A 392 16.88 34.18 -6.97
N GLY A 393 16.02 33.24 -6.72
CA GLY A 393 15.43 33.00 -5.41
C GLY A 393 14.29 33.98 -5.04
N GLU A 394 13.70 34.66 -6.02
CA GLU A 394 12.65 35.63 -5.85
C GLU A 394 11.23 35.05 -5.94
N SER A 395 11.13 33.74 -6.23
CA SER A 395 9.86 33.02 -6.33
C SER A 395 9.60 32.21 -5.06
N ASP A 396 8.37 32.26 -4.54
CA ASP A 396 7.91 31.44 -3.39
C ASP A 396 8.05 29.92 -3.63
N MET A 397 8.23 29.50 -4.87
CA MET A 397 8.42 28.10 -5.26
C MET A 397 9.76 27.52 -4.80
N LEU A 398 10.75 28.33 -4.43
CA LEU A 398 12.05 27.87 -3.94
C LEU A 398 12.05 27.25 -2.55
N HIS A 399 10.99 27.44 -1.77
CA HIS A 399 10.89 26.86 -0.43
C HIS A 399 10.82 25.32 -0.40
N PHE A 400 10.61 24.69 -1.54
CA PHE A 400 10.56 23.22 -1.64
C PHE A 400 11.94 22.55 -1.82
N PHE A 401 13.00 23.33 -2.07
CA PHE A 401 14.33 22.81 -2.34
C PHE A 401 15.30 23.21 -1.25
N THR A 402 15.80 22.23 -0.49
CA THR A 402 16.66 22.45 0.69
C THR A 402 18.15 22.22 0.43
N SER A 403 18.61 22.12 -0.83
CA SER A 403 20.03 21.93 -1.14
C SER A 403 20.84 23.16 -0.79
N GLU A 404 21.99 22.98 -0.14
CA GLU A 404 22.98 24.05 0.12
C GLU A 404 23.79 24.40 -1.15
N ASP A 405 23.83 23.50 -2.13
CA ASP A 405 24.46 23.73 -3.42
C ASP A 405 23.54 24.56 -4.34
N ASN A 406 24.02 25.77 -4.68
CA ASN A 406 23.26 26.68 -5.53
C ASN A 406 23.02 26.15 -6.94
N GLU A 407 23.95 25.37 -7.50
CA GLU A 407 23.80 24.78 -8.84
C GLU A 407 22.72 23.68 -8.81
N GLU A 408 22.79 22.75 -7.87
CA GLU A 408 21.78 21.71 -7.70
C GLU A 408 20.39 22.31 -7.42
N ARG A 409 20.32 23.33 -6.56
CA ARG A 409 19.06 24.05 -6.29
C ARG A 409 18.49 24.68 -7.56
N ASN A 410 19.32 25.32 -8.37
CA ASN A 410 18.89 25.94 -9.60
C ASN A 410 18.38 24.90 -10.62
N ILE A 411 19.07 23.78 -10.76
CA ILE A 411 18.65 22.68 -11.64
C ILE A 411 17.28 22.14 -11.19
N ARG A 412 17.10 21.85 -9.90
CA ARG A 412 15.82 21.39 -9.34
C ARG A 412 14.70 22.40 -9.57
N THR A 413 14.98 23.69 -9.40
CA THR A 413 14.01 24.75 -9.66
C THR A 413 13.59 24.80 -11.13
N VAL A 414 14.53 24.68 -12.05
CA VAL A 414 14.25 24.62 -13.49
C VAL A 414 13.37 23.43 -13.82
N ILE A 415 13.70 22.24 -13.30
CA ILE A 415 12.93 21.02 -13.50
C ILE A 415 11.49 21.20 -13.00
N TYR A 416 11.30 21.78 -11.82
CA TYR A 416 9.99 22.04 -11.23
C TYR A 416 9.18 23.03 -12.08
N LEU A 417 9.79 24.14 -12.52
CA LEU A 417 9.13 25.16 -13.33
C LEU A 417 8.74 24.63 -14.70
N LEU A 418 9.61 23.86 -15.33
CA LEU A 418 9.32 23.22 -16.63
C LEU A 418 8.15 22.24 -16.52
N GLY A 419 7.98 21.56 -15.36
CA GLY A 419 6.87 20.66 -15.11
C GLY A 419 5.53 21.35 -14.86
N ASN A 420 5.55 22.54 -14.30
CA ASN A 420 4.33 23.19 -13.83
C ASN A 420 3.87 24.43 -14.63
N CYS A 421 4.78 25.07 -15.37
CA CYS A 421 4.51 26.41 -15.90
C CYS A 421 4.78 26.57 -17.40
N PHE A 422 5.54 25.69 -18.06
CA PHE A 422 6.05 25.95 -19.41
C PHE A 422 5.60 24.92 -20.43
N ILE A 423 4.57 25.26 -21.14
CA ILE A 423 3.75 24.41 -21.99
C ILE A 423 4.33 24.25 -23.40
N ASN A 424 5.13 25.20 -23.86
CA ASN A 424 5.55 25.28 -25.27
C ASN A 424 6.94 24.70 -25.58
N LEU A 425 7.55 24.02 -24.61
CA LEU A 425 8.86 23.38 -24.83
C LEU A 425 8.73 22.05 -25.58
N PRO A 426 9.63 21.74 -26.51
CA PRO A 426 9.70 20.41 -27.11
C PRO A 426 9.94 19.36 -26.04
N ILE A 427 8.94 18.51 -25.79
CA ILE A 427 8.91 17.52 -24.70
C ILE A 427 10.11 16.58 -24.76
N ASP A 428 10.45 16.09 -25.95
CA ASP A 428 11.58 15.21 -26.21
C ASP A 428 12.93 15.86 -25.84
N LYS A 429 13.11 17.14 -26.15
CA LYS A 429 14.30 17.89 -25.85
C LYS A 429 14.47 18.16 -24.34
N VAL A 430 13.39 18.56 -23.70
CA VAL A 430 13.37 18.80 -22.26
C VAL A 430 13.55 17.50 -21.48
N ALA A 431 12.86 16.45 -21.88
CA ALA A 431 12.96 15.14 -21.24
C ALA A 431 14.38 14.57 -21.29
N SER A 432 15.06 14.69 -22.43
CA SER A 432 16.45 14.24 -22.58
C SER A 432 17.41 15.03 -21.68
N SER A 433 17.23 16.34 -21.62
CA SER A 433 18.07 17.23 -20.81
C SER A 433 17.93 16.96 -19.32
N VAL A 434 16.70 16.85 -18.85
CA VAL A 434 16.43 16.57 -17.43
C VAL A 434 16.97 15.21 -17.01
N HIS A 435 16.85 14.18 -17.85
CA HIS A 435 17.39 12.85 -17.54
C HIS A 435 18.92 12.87 -17.40
N TRP A 436 19.60 13.62 -18.26
CA TRP A 436 21.06 13.73 -18.15
C TRP A 436 21.50 14.41 -16.86
N TYR A 437 20.81 15.45 -16.42
CA TYR A 437 21.10 16.11 -15.13
C TYR A 437 20.72 15.26 -13.93
N GLU A 438 19.60 14.52 -13.98
CA GLU A 438 19.20 13.59 -12.95
C GLU A 438 20.28 12.52 -12.70
N ASP A 439 20.79 11.91 -13.79
CA ASP A 439 21.82 10.86 -13.71
C ASP A 439 23.20 11.37 -13.27
N ASN A 440 23.53 12.63 -13.52
CA ASN A 440 24.89 13.16 -13.31
C ASN A 440 25.01 14.15 -12.14
N TYR A 441 23.93 14.82 -11.75
CA TYR A 441 23.98 15.89 -10.73
C TYR A 441 22.95 15.78 -9.63
N LEU A 442 21.93 14.95 -9.80
CA LEU A 442 20.78 14.92 -8.90
C LEU A 442 20.62 13.55 -8.25
N ASP A 443 21.67 13.09 -7.58
CA ASP A 443 21.64 11.88 -6.75
C ASP A 443 20.58 12.07 -5.65
N GLY A 444 19.32 11.68 -5.94
CA GLY A 444 18.23 11.73 -4.98
C GLY A 444 17.02 12.57 -5.37
N LEU A 445 16.89 13.03 -6.62
CA LEU A 445 15.55 13.38 -7.13
C LEU A 445 14.69 12.14 -7.09
N ASP A 446 13.65 12.23 -6.29
CA ASP A 446 12.63 11.21 -6.20
C ASP A 446 12.10 10.95 -7.64
N ALA A 447 12.15 9.71 -8.11
CA ALA A 447 11.57 9.30 -9.38
C ALA A 447 10.10 9.78 -9.55
N ASP A 448 9.44 10.06 -8.44
CA ASP A 448 8.12 10.64 -8.36
C ASP A 448 8.06 12.08 -8.88
N SER A 449 9.07 12.92 -8.62
CA SER A 449 9.13 14.31 -9.10
C SER A 449 9.31 14.38 -10.62
N TRP A 450 10.13 13.48 -11.16
CA TRP A 450 10.34 13.33 -12.61
C TRP A 450 9.09 12.85 -13.35
N TYR A 451 8.37 11.91 -12.75
CA TYR A 451 7.13 11.39 -13.32
C TYR A 451 6.02 12.44 -13.37
N THR A 452 5.88 13.24 -12.32
CA THR A 452 4.92 14.36 -12.26
C THR A 452 5.23 15.38 -13.36
N PHE A 453 6.49 15.72 -13.55
CA PHE A 453 6.98 16.58 -14.62
C PHE A 453 6.57 16.09 -16.01
N LYS A 454 6.83 14.82 -16.35
CA LYS A 454 6.44 14.22 -17.64
C LYS A 454 4.94 14.22 -17.90
N VAL A 455 4.15 13.92 -16.88
CA VAL A 455 2.68 13.84 -17.00
C VAL A 455 2.04 15.21 -17.18
N GLU A 456 2.61 16.25 -16.58
CA GLU A 456 2.08 17.61 -16.73
C GLU A 456 2.42 18.21 -18.09
N MET A 457 3.60 17.95 -18.61
CA MET A 457 3.99 18.34 -19.98
C MET A 457 3.15 17.69 -21.09
N GLU A 458 2.60 16.48 -20.84
CA GLU A 458 1.72 15.77 -21.79
C GLU A 458 0.26 16.21 -21.74
N LYS A 459 -0.16 17.00 -20.75
CA LYS A 459 -1.57 17.43 -20.62
C LYS A 459 -1.96 18.57 -21.56
N ASP A 460 -1.01 19.27 -22.09
CA ASP A 460 -1.23 20.52 -22.80
C ASP A 460 -1.05 20.39 -24.33
N GLU A 461 -0.94 19.17 -24.84
CA GLU A 461 -1.15 18.80 -26.24
C GLU A 461 -2.54 18.15 -26.43
#